data_a9a349019d26b2769a3c1fdd81d5b194
#
_entry.id   a9a349019d26b2769a3c1fdd81d5b194
#
_cell.length_a   1.000
_cell.length_b   1.000
_cell.length_c   1.000
_cell.angle_alpha   90.00
_cell.angle_beta   90.00
_cell.angle_gamma   90.00
#
_symmetry.space_group_name_H-M   'P 1'
#
loop_
_entity.id
_entity.type
_entity.pdbx_description
1 polymer ?
#
loop_
_entity_poly.entity_id
_entity_poly.type
_entity_poly.pdbx_seq_one_letter_code
_entity_poly.pdbx_strand_id
1 'polypeptide(L)'
;VNGGEPRPIGPGIVILLGVRDTDDIAIVPKLAEKCAHLRIFEDEDGKLNRSAVELGYSALVVSNFTLYGDTSRGKRPSFSHAAKGDLAVPCYEKFLDEMSHQGLKDVQHGEFGADMKIDLVNDGPVTIVIDTDEWKK
;
A
#
# COMPACT_ATOMS: atom_id res chain seq x y z
N VAL A 1 -5.87 -15.35 -1.09
CA VAL A 1 -5.85 -15.37 0.37
C VAL A 1 -6.04 -16.82 0.82
N ASN A 2 -5.03 -17.39 1.45
CA ASN A 2 -5.06 -18.76 1.98
C ASN A 2 -5.54 -19.81 0.95
N GLY A 3 -5.17 -19.63 -0.33
CA GLY A 3 -5.59 -20.54 -1.39
C GLY A 3 -7.04 -20.39 -1.84
N GLY A 4 -7.76 -19.37 -1.37
CA GLY A 4 -9.13 -19.08 -1.77
C GLY A 4 -9.24 -18.39 -3.12
N GLU A 5 -10.43 -17.91 -3.42
CA GLU A 5 -10.69 -17.24 -4.69
C GLU A 5 -9.85 -15.97 -4.85
N PRO A 6 -9.35 -15.67 -6.06
CA PRO A 6 -8.65 -14.43 -6.32
C PRO A 6 -9.52 -13.20 -6.05
N ARG A 7 -8.87 -12.11 -5.63
CA ARG A 7 -9.50 -10.80 -5.47
C ARG A 7 -8.87 -9.84 -6.48
N PRO A 8 -9.33 -9.86 -7.74
CA PRO A 8 -8.65 -9.12 -8.79
C PRO A 8 -9.06 -7.66 -8.84
N ILE A 9 -8.14 -6.85 -9.37
CA ILE A 9 -8.46 -5.53 -9.90
C ILE A 9 -8.02 -5.47 -11.37
N GLY A 10 -8.62 -4.55 -12.11
CA GLY A 10 -8.11 -4.18 -13.44
C GLY A 10 -6.91 -3.22 -13.30
N PRO A 11 -6.70 -2.33 -14.27
CA PRO A 11 -5.61 -1.35 -14.18
C PRO A 11 -5.69 -0.54 -12.90
N GLY A 12 -4.55 -0.30 -12.27
CA GLY A 12 -4.52 0.42 -11.02
C GLY A 12 -3.18 0.38 -10.32
N ILE A 13 -3.25 0.42 -9.00
CA ILE A 13 -2.07 0.40 -8.13
C ILE A 13 -2.15 -0.77 -7.16
N VAL A 14 -1.01 -1.35 -6.87
CA VAL A 14 -0.86 -2.33 -5.79
C VAL A 14 -0.08 -1.64 -4.67
N ILE A 15 -0.66 -1.64 -3.48
CA ILE A 15 -0.05 -1.01 -2.31
C ILE A 15 0.31 -2.08 -1.31
N LEU A 16 1.61 -2.19 -1.01
CA LEU A 16 2.10 -2.99 0.09
C LEU A 16 2.22 -2.06 1.29
N LEU A 17 1.39 -2.29 2.31
CA LEU A 17 1.29 -1.39 3.46
C LEU A 17 1.98 -2.01 4.68
N GLY A 18 3.01 -1.34 5.17
CA GLY A 18 3.66 -1.68 6.44
C GLY A 18 3.30 -0.65 7.49
N VAL A 19 3.18 -1.10 8.74
CA VAL A 19 2.96 -0.24 9.90
C VAL A 19 4.14 -0.44 10.86
N ARG A 20 4.76 0.67 11.26
CA ARG A 20 5.87 0.66 12.20
C ARG A 20 5.34 0.78 13.63
N ASP A 21 6.06 0.23 14.60
CA ASP A 21 5.70 0.25 16.02
C ASP A 21 5.56 1.67 16.61
N THR A 22 6.18 2.67 15.96
CA THR A 22 6.10 4.08 16.36
C THR A 22 5.09 4.89 15.56
N ASP A 23 4.32 4.28 14.66
CA ASP A 23 3.35 4.99 13.84
C ASP A 23 2.15 5.43 14.65
N ASP A 24 1.56 6.56 14.22
CA ASP A 24 0.32 7.10 14.76
C ASP A 24 -0.78 6.94 13.70
N ILE A 25 -1.91 6.39 14.11
CA ILE A 25 -3.06 6.20 13.21
C ILE A 25 -3.52 7.51 12.56
N ALA A 26 -3.24 8.65 13.17
CA ALA A 26 -3.61 9.96 12.64
C ALA A 26 -2.94 10.28 11.29
N ILE A 27 -1.84 9.59 10.92
CA ILE A 27 -1.18 9.80 9.63
C ILE A 27 -1.87 9.09 8.47
N VAL A 28 -2.75 8.12 8.76
CA VAL A 28 -3.34 7.25 7.75
C VAL A 28 -4.16 7.98 6.70
N PRO A 29 -5.04 8.95 7.06
CA PRO A 29 -5.79 9.67 6.03
C PRO A 29 -4.91 10.39 5.03
N LYS A 30 -3.83 11.03 5.48
CA LYS A 30 -2.89 11.71 4.60
C LYS A 30 -2.15 10.74 3.68
N LEU A 31 -1.76 9.58 4.21
CA LEU A 31 -1.10 8.55 3.42
C LEU A 31 -2.03 8.01 2.33
N ALA A 32 -3.28 7.72 2.67
CA ALA A 32 -4.26 7.21 1.72
C ALA A 32 -4.51 8.21 0.59
N GLU A 33 -4.69 9.48 0.92
CA GLU A 33 -4.84 10.53 -0.08
C GLU A 33 -3.63 10.59 -1.00
N LYS A 34 -2.44 10.58 -0.45
CA LYS A 34 -1.22 10.61 -1.25
C LYS A 34 -1.14 9.41 -2.20
N CYS A 35 -1.42 8.21 -1.72
CA CYS A 35 -1.36 7.01 -2.57
C CYS A 35 -2.36 7.06 -3.71
N ALA A 36 -3.60 7.46 -3.43
CA ALA A 36 -4.66 7.50 -4.44
C ALA A 36 -4.41 8.54 -5.51
N HIS A 37 -3.76 9.64 -5.15
CA HIS A 37 -3.54 10.78 -6.03
C HIS A 37 -2.10 10.90 -6.56
N LEU A 38 -1.24 9.92 -6.32
CA LEU A 38 0.10 9.91 -6.90
C LEU A 38 0.01 9.98 -8.44
N ARG A 39 0.81 10.86 -9.02
CA ARG A 39 0.80 11.11 -10.45
C ARG A 39 1.83 10.22 -11.14
N ILE A 40 1.54 8.93 -11.17
CA ILE A 40 2.45 7.87 -11.62
C ILE A 40 2.00 7.16 -12.90
N PHE A 41 0.98 7.68 -13.55
CA PHE A 41 0.53 7.20 -14.87
C PHE A 41 0.86 8.24 -15.93
N GLU A 42 1.22 7.76 -17.13
CA GLU A 42 1.65 8.63 -18.21
C GLU A 42 0.49 9.47 -18.77
N ASP A 43 0.79 10.72 -19.10
CA ASP A 43 -0.08 11.59 -19.86
C ASP A 43 0.17 11.44 -21.37
N GLU A 44 -0.44 12.31 -22.17
CA GLU A 44 -0.31 12.30 -23.64
C GLU A 44 1.14 12.53 -24.10
N ASP A 45 1.96 13.16 -23.28
CA ASP A 45 3.36 13.47 -23.58
C ASP A 45 4.31 12.39 -23.04
N GLY A 46 3.79 11.30 -22.46
CA GLY A 46 4.59 10.22 -21.89
C GLY A 46 5.20 10.56 -20.53
N LYS A 47 4.71 11.60 -19.86
CA LYS A 47 5.21 12.01 -18.54
C LYS A 47 4.31 11.49 -17.43
N LEU A 48 4.92 11.10 -16.31
CA LEU A 48 4.18 10.68 -15.11
C LEU A 48 3.42 11.87 -14.54
N ASN A 49 2.14 11.95 -14.81
CA ASN A 49 1.35 13.13 -14.51
C ASN A 49 -0.08 12.83 -14.09
N ARG A 50 -0.61 11.64 -14.37
CA ARG A 50 -1.99 11.29 -14.04
C ARG A 50 -2.06 10.34 -12.86
N SER A 51 -3.12 10.47 -12.06
CA SER A 51 -3.34 9.62 -10.89
C SER A 51 -4.33 8.49 -11.19
N ALA A 52 -4.34 7.47 -10.32
CA ALA A 52 -5.32 6.39 -10.41
C ALA A 52 -6.75 6.90 -10.26
N VAL A 53 -6.99 7.87 -9.38
CA VAL A 53 -8.30 8.49 -9.19
C VAL A 53 -8.75 9.17 -10.48
N GLU A 54 -7.89 9.96 -11.06
CA GLU A 54 -8.20 10.70 -12.30
C GLU A 54 -8.59 9.78 -13.45
N LEU A 55 -7.90 8.64 -13.57
CA LEU A 55 -8.11 7.68 -14.66
C LEU A 55 -9.23 6.69 -14.40
N GLY A 56 -9.87 6.74 -13.23
CA GLY A 56 -10.89 5.78 -12.87
C GLY A 56 -10.34 4.37 -12.64
N TYR A 57 -9.12 4.27 -12.13
CA TYR A 57 -8.44 3.01 -11.85
C TYR A 57 -8.72 2.54 -10.42
N SER A 58 -8.26 1.34 -10.13
CA SER A 58 -8.53 0.64 -8.86
C SER A 58 -7.26 0.52 -8.01
N ALA A 59 -7.44 0.09 -6.77
CA ALA A 59 -6.32 -0.22 -5.88
C ALA A 59 -6.49 -1.60 -5.27
N LEU A 60 -5.37 -2.31 -5.12
CA LEU A 60 -5.27 -3.53 -4.33
C LEU A 60 -4.33 -3.26 -3.17
N VAL A 61 -4.83 -3.40 -1.95
CA VAL A 61 -4.08 -3.08 -0.74
C VAL A 61 -3.76 -4.37 0.01
N VAL A 62 -2.50 -4.57 0.32
CA VAL A 62 -2.01 -5.76 1.01
C VAL A 62 -1.18 -5.32 2.22
N SER A 63 -1.57 -5.78 3.40
CA SER A 63 -0.77 -5.59 4.60
C SER A 63 0.50 -6.45 4.50
N ASN A 64 1.66 -5.83 4.72
CA ASN A 64 2.95 -6.51 4.57
C ASN A 64 3.96 -6.00 5.60
N PHE A 65 4.03 -6.68 6.75
CA PHE A 65 4.94 -6.29 7.83
C PHE A 65 6.42 -6.44 7.44
N THR A 66 6.72 -7.28 6.46
CA THR A 66 8.11 -7.51 6.03
C THR A 66 8.76 -6.29 5.38
N LEU A 67 7.97 -5.24 5.07
CA LEU A 67 8.52 -3.96 4.66
C LEU A 67 9.44 -3.36 5.73
N TYR A 68 9.23 -3.70 7.00
CA TYR A 68 10.08 -3.27 8.11
C TYR A 68 11.16 -4.29 8.47
N GLY A 69 11.47 -5.20 7.56
CA GLY A 69 12.57 -6.13 7.72
C GLY A 69 13.91 -5.38 7.81
N ASP A 70 14.64 -5.62 8.89
CA ASP A 70 15.96 -5.05 9.11
C ASP A 70 17.03 -6.10 8.76
N THR A 71 17.82 -5.83 7.75
CA THR A 71 18.88 -6.71 7.27
C THR A 71 20.28 -6.20 7.59
N SER A 72 20.38 -5.19 8.47
CA SER A 72 21.65 -4.54 8.77
C SER A 72 22.65 -5.44 9.52
N ARG A 73 22.17 -6.52 10.17
CA ARG A 73 22.99 -7.38 11.05
C ARG A 73 23.08 -8.82 10.58
N GLY A 74 23.15 -9.04 9.29
CA GLY A 74 23.33 -10.40 8.76
C GLY A 74 22.26 -10.76 7.75
N LYS A 75 22.09 -12.06 7.51
CA LYS A 75 21.26 -12.55 6.42
C LYS A 75 19.84 -12.91 6.84
N ARG A 76 19.55 -12.95 8.13
CA ARG A 76 18.20 -13.19 8.63
C ARG A 76 17.56 -11.86 8.98
N PRO A 77 16.49 -11.45 8.29
CA PRO A 77 15.82 -10.19 8.60
C PRO A 77 15.24 -10.18 10.01
N SER A 78 15.35 -9.06 10.69
CA SER A 78 14.66 -8.81 11.95
C SER A 78 13.42 -7.97 11.67
N PHE A 79 12.31 -8.27 12.36
CA PHE A 79 11.04 -7.55 12.21
C PHE A 79 10.65 -6.80 13.49
N SER A 80 11.64 -6.46 14.31
CA SER A 80 11.39 -5.81 15.61
C SER A 80 10.77 -4.43 15.50
N HIS A 81 10.90 -3.77 14.35
CA HIS A 81 10.32 -2.44 14.10
C HIS A 81 8.89 -2.50 13.56
N ALA A 82 8.43 -3.66 13.11
CA ALA A 82 7.06 -3.81 12.63
C ALA A 82 6.08 -3.76 13.80
N ALA A 83 4.97 -3.02 13.62
CA ALA A 83 3.92 -2.96 14.62
C ALA A 83 3.25 -4.33 14.80
N LYS A 84 2.81 -4.59 16.02
CA LYS A 84 1.96 -5.76 16.31
C LYS A 84 0.51 -5.47 15.94
N GLY A 85 -0.31 -6.51 15.96
CA GLY A 85 -1.71 -6.42 15.51
C GLY A 85 -2.55 -5.38 16.23
N ASP A 86 -2.27 -5.08 17.49
CA ASP A 86 -3.01 -4.08 18.26
C ASP A 86 -2.90 -2.66 17.68
N LEU A 87 -1.83 -2.35 16.96
CA LEU A 87 -1.66 -1.10 16.20
C LEU A 87 -1.85 -1.32 14.70
N ALA A 88 -1.27 -2.39 14.16
CA ALA A 88 -1.23 -2.61 12.72
C ALA A 88 -2.62 -2.85 12.14
N VAL A 89 -3.49 -3.61 12.81
CA VAL A 89 -4.85 -3.90 12.31
C VAL A 89 -5.70 -2.62 12.23
N PRO A 90 -5.79 -1.79 13.28
CA PRO A 90 -6.56 -0.55 13.18
C PRO A 90 -6.03 0.38 12.09
N CYS A 91 -4.71 0.49 11.92
CA CYS A 91 -4.13 1.32 10.86
C CYS A 91 -4.48 0.78 9.48
N TYR A 92 -4.39 -0.53 9.28
CA TYR A 92 -4.72 -1.18 8.01
C TYR A 92 -6.20 -0.96 7.66
N GLU A 93 -7.10 -1.20 8.61
CA GLU A 93 -8.53 -1.02 8.40
C GLU A 93 -8.88 0.44 8.10
N LYS A 94 -8.27 1.38 8.82
CA LYS A 94 -8.47 2.80 8.55
C LYS A 94 -7.94 3.18 7.17
N PHE A 95 -6.82 2.63 6.75
CA PHE A 95 -6.27 2.88 5.42
C PHE A 95 -7.25 2.40 4.33
N LEU A 96 -7.82 1.21 4.48
CA LEU A 96 -8.82 0.70 3.54
C LEU A 96 -10.04 1.60 3.48
N ASP A 97 -10.55 2.04 4.63
CA ASP A 97 -11.69 2.94 4.71
C ASP A 97 -11.40 4.27 4.00
N GLU A 98 -10.26 4.87 4.29
CA GLU A 98 -9.85 6.14 3.67
C GLU A 98 -9.67 5.97 2.15
N MET A 99 -9.06 4.87 1.70
CA MET A 99 -8.90 4.61 0.27
C MET A 99 -10.26 4.52 -0.45
N SER A 100 -11.25 3.94 0.20
CA SER A 100 -12.58 3.79 -0.39
C SER A 100 -13.29 5.14 -0.59
N HIS A 101 -12.82 6.20 0.06
CA HIS A 101 -13.39 7.55 -0.05
C HIS A 101 -12.63 8.46 -1.02
N GLN A 102 -11.59 7.96 -1.70
CA GLN A 102 -10.74 8.79 -2.56
C GLN A 102 -11.25 8.93 -4.01
N GLY A 103 -12.26 8.17 -4.41
CA GLY A 103 -12.79 8.25 -5.76
C GLY A 103 -12.23 7.21 -6.73
N LEU A 104 -11.55 6.19 -6.24
CA LEU A 104 -11.10 5.06 -7.04
C LEU A 104 -12.30 4.24 -7.53
N LYS A 105 -12.13 3.55 -8.66
CA LYS A 105 -13.18 2.68 -9.20
C LYS A 105 -13.53 1.55 -8.25
N ASP A 106 -12.51 0.91 -7.66
CA ASP A 106 -12.67 -0.21 -6.75
C ASP A 106 -11.45 -0.29 -5.83
N VAL A 107 -11.66 -0.73 -4.60
CA VAL A 107 -10.58 -1.00 -3.65
C VAL A 107 -10.74 -2.44 -3.18
N GLN A 108 -9.81 -3.29 -3.58
CA GLN A 108 -9.71 -4.65 -3.10
C GLN A 108 -8.58 -4.77 -2.09
N HIS A 109 -8.59 -5.82 -1.29
CA HIS A 109 -7.59 -6.01 -0.25
C HIS A 109 -7.36 -7.48 0.04
N GLY A 110 -6.19 -7.76 0.64
CA GLY A 110 -5.92 -9.03 1.27
C GLY A 110 -6.52 -9.10 2.68
N GLU A 111 -6.05 -10.04 3.47
CA GLU A 111 -6.43 -10.16 4.88
C GLU A 111 -5.20 -10.11 5.76
N PHE A 112 -5.30 -9.32 6.84
CA PHE A 112 -4.19 -9.17 7.77
C PHE A 112 -3.78 -10.52 8.36
N GLY A 113 -2.48 -10.82 8.28
CA GLY A 113 -1.91 -12.04 8.83
C GLY A 113 -2.13 -13.30 8.00
N ALA A 114 -2.83 -13.22 6.88
CA ALA A 114 -3.09 -14.38 6.02
C ALA A 114 -1.90 -14.68 5.11
N ASP A 115 -1.85 -15.93 4.62
CA ASP A 115 -0.96 -16.30 3.53
C ASP A 115 -1.55 -15.79 2.21
N MET A 116 -0.80 -14.97 1.49
CA MET A 116 -1.28 -14.33 0.27
C MET A 116 -0.30 -14.52 -0.86
N LYS A 117 -0.83 -14.83 -2.04
CA LYS A 117 -0.08 -14.81 -3.29
C LYS A 117 -0.57 -13.62 -4.11
N ILE A 118 0.36 -12.79 -4.53
CA ILE A 118 0.07 -11.57 -5.27
C ILE A 118 0.62 -11.75 -6.68
N ASP A 119 -0.28 -11.70 -7.65
CA ASP A 119 0.06 -11.79 -9.06
C ASP A 119 -0.17 -10.43 -9.71
N LEU A 120 0.85 -9.86 -10.30
CA LEU A 120 0.75 -8.54 -10.92
C LEU A 120 1.73 -8.39 -12.08
N VAL A 121 1.40 -7.50 -12.98
CA VAL A 121 2.33 -7.00 -13.99
C VAL A 121 2.66 -5.56 -13.63
N ASN A 122 3.92 -5.30 -13.31
CA ASN A 122 4.41 -3.95 -13.04
C ASN A 122 4.83 -3.33 -14.37
N ASP A 123 3.86 -2.63 -14.98
CA ASP A 123 4.04 -2.05 -16.31
C ASP A 123 4.75 -0.71 -16.21
N GLY A 124 5.96 -0.66 -16.86
CA GLY A 124 6.86 0.47 -16.81
C GLY A 124 8.31 0.01 -16.65
N PRO A 125 8.79 -0.59 -15.57
CA PRO A 125 8.10 -0.66 -14.29
C PRO A 125 8.12 0.66 -13.53
N VAL A 126 7.13 0.86 -12.66
CA VAL A 126 7.07 2.02 -11.77
C VAL A 126 6.83 1.51 -10.35
N THR A 127 7.74 1.85 -9.45
CA THR A 127 7.66 1.45 -8.04
C THR A 127 8.08 2.63 -7.18
N ILE A 128 7.20 3.05 -6.29
CA ILE A 128 7.42 4.20 -5.41
C ILE A 128 7.38 3.74 -3.97
N VAL A 129 8.34 4.16 -3.19
CA VAL A 129 8.37 3.92 -1.73
C VAL A 129 8.01 5.21 -1.03
N ILE A 130 7.00 5.13 -0.15
CA ILE A 130 6.60 6.26 0.69
C ILE A 130 6.84 5.87 2.14
N ASP A 131 7.67 6.65 2.82
CA ASP A 131 7.93 6.48 4.24
C ASP A 131 7.43 7.74 4.96
N THR A 132 6.38 7.59 5.78
CA THR A 132 5.77 8.72 6.47
C THR A 132 6.70 9.37 7.50
N ASP A 133 7.72 8.66 7.96
CA ASP A 133 8.72 9.25 8.86
C ASP A 133 9.47 10.41 8.19
N GLU A 134 9.59 10.40 6.87
CA GLU A 134 10.20 11.49 6.13
C GLU A 134 9.37 12.79 6.18
N TRP A 135 8.08 12.69 6.51
CA TRP A 135 7.20 13.85 6.61
C TRP A 135 7.33 14.61 7.92
N LYS A 136 8.07 14.07 8.87
CA LYS A 136 8.28 14.65 10.22
C LYS A 136 9.45 15.63 10.29
N LYS A 137 10.04 15.92 9.16
CA LYS A 137 11.18 16.84 9.07
C LYS A 137 10.74 18.30 9.18
#